data_4fb85199b4905ec8cbd169b29f9ebf5f
#
_entry.id   4fb85199b4905ec8cbd169b29f9ebf5f
#
_cell.length_a   1.000
_cell.length_b   1.000
_cell.length_c   1.000
_cell.angle_alpha   90.00
_cell.angle_beta   90.00
_cell.angle_gamma   90.00
#
_symmetry.space_group_name_H-M   'P 1'
#
loop_
_entity.id
_entity.type
_entity.pdbx_description
1 polymer ?
#
loop_
_entity_poly.entity_id
_entity_poly.type
_entity_poly.pdbx_seq_one_letter_code
_entity_poly.pdbx_strand_id
1 'polypeptide(L)'
;MAKKFEDLDANLTGEGSSSDEPRSSWFKRIKKGINTRTSEKMETPEGLWNKCPECSHICTSHDLKDNFHICPKCSYHFRINSDSYYEIIFDNNQYTELFETIRSKDFLEFTDLKPYKKRLEDIWSKTDLKDSMRVAVGDVNGKKLVVACMDFEFIGGSLGSVMGEKFSRAVDYCIANRIPYMVISKSGGARMMESAFSLMQLAKTSGKLSQLSDAKLPYISLLTDPTFGGISASFGMLGDLNIAEPGALIGFAGPRVIKETIKKDLPEGFQRSEFI
;
A
#
# COMPACT_ATOMS: atom_id res chain seq x y z
N MET A 1 26.25 13.19 -42.18
CA MET A 1 26.01 12.52 -43.47
C MET A 1 24.59 12.09 -43.53
N ALA A 2 23.79 12.84 -44.33
CA ALA A 2 22.38 12.57 -44.59
C ALA A 2 22.27 11.64 -45.80
N LYS A 3 21.29 10.73 -45.82
CA LYS A 3 20.71 10.21 -47.06
C LYS A 3 19.22 9.93 -46.86
N LYS A 4 18.44 10.75 -47.54
CA LYS A 4 17.07 10.58 -47.98
C LYS A 4 16.89 9.30 -48.81
N PHE A 5 15.70 8.74 -48.77
CA PHE A 5 15.12 8.03 -49.89
C PHE A 5 13.69 8.53 -50.07
N GLU A 6 13.50 9.16 -51.23
CA GLU A 6 12.20 9.59 -51.82
C GLU A 6 11.73 8.51 -52.80
N ASP A 7 10.40 8.43 -52.83
CA ASP A 7 9.47 8.11 -53.96
C ASP A 7 9.76 6.98 -54.95
N LEU A 8 8.71 6.17 -55.13
CA LEU A 8 8.36 5.63 -56.43
C LEU A 8 6.83 5.42 -56.55
N ASP A 9 6.17 6.38 -57.17
CA ASP A 9 4.86 6.21 -57.84
C ASP A 9 5.06 5.42 -59.13
N ALA A 10 4.09 4.55 -59.45
CA ALA A 10 3.82 4.19 -60.83
C ALA A 10 2.36 3.67 -61.00
N ASN A 11 1.57 4.48 -61.64
CA ASN A 11 0.31 4.18 -62.33
C ASN A 11 0.36 2.93 -63.19
N LEU A 12 -0.74 2.21 -63.24
CA LEU A 12 -1.20 1.56 -64.47
C LEU A 12 -2.75 1.49 -64.49
N THR A 13 -3.29 2.25 -65.41
CA THR A 13 -4.67 2.24 -65.90
C THR A 13 -4.91 1.01 -66.79
N GLY A 14 -6.11 0.41 -66.68
CA GLY A 14 -6.56 -0.60 -67.59
C GLY A 14 -8.10 -0.73 -67.53
N GLU A 15 -8.76 -0.08 -68.48
CA GLU A 15 -10.21 -0.22 -68.73
C GLU A 15 -10.51 -1.60 -69.31
N GLY A 16 -11.63 -2.19 -68.88
CA GLY A 16 -12.18 -3.39 -69.45
C GLY A 16 -13.64 -3.57 -69.03
N SER A 17 -14.54 -3.16 -69.94
CA SER A 17 -16.00 -3.33 -69.84
C SER A 17 -16.39 -4.80 -69.97
N SER A 18 -17.24 -5.30 -69.10
CA SER A 18 -18.27 -6.31 -69.46
C SER A 18 -19.35 -6.37 -68.37
N SER A 19 -20.58 -6.33 -68.91
CA SER A 19 -21.86 -6.56 -68.28
C SER A 19 -21.87 -7.87 -67.50
N ASP A 20 -22.35 -7.87 -66.24
CA ASP A 20 -23.02 -9.05 -65.68
C ASP A 20 -23.93 -8.71 -64.50
N GLU A 21 -25.02 -9.42 -64.45
CA GLU A 21 -26.20 -9.31 -63.60
C GLU A 21 -25.88 -9.47 -62.09
N PRO A 22 -26.76 -8.95 -61.20
CA PRO A 22 -26.51 -9.03 -59.75
C PRO A 22 -26.83 -10.43 -59.23
N ARG A 23 -25.81 -11.21 -58.96
CA ARG A 23 -25.91 -12.41 -58.11
C ARG A 23 -26.38 -12.03 -56.71
N SER A 24 -27.58 -12.51 -56.35
CA SER A 24 -28.18 -12.38 -55.03
C SER A 24 -27.23 -12.89 -53.95
N SER A 25 -26.66 -11.97 -53.17
CA SER A 25 -25.82 -12.31 -52.03
C SER A 25 -26.68 -12.94 -50.93
N TRP A 26 -26.51 -14.24 -50.72
CA TRP A 26 -27.12 -15.04 -49.66
C TRP A 26 -26.67 -14.57 -48.23
N PHE A 27 -25.76 -13.66 -48.07
CA PHE A 27 -25.22 -13.21 -46.77
C PHE A 27 -25.79 -11.90 -46.25
N LYS A 28 -27.02 -11.52 -46.55
CA LYS A 28 -27.73 -10.50 -45.74
C LYS A 28 -28.47 -11.16 -44.58
N ARG A 29 -27.74 -11.75 -43.64
CA ARG A 29 -28.26 -11.95 -42.29
C ARG A 29 -28.45 -10.58 -41.66
N ILE A 30 -29.68 -10.12 -41.60
CA ILE A 30 -30.09 -9.00 -40.74
C ILE A 30 -29.75 -9.42 -39.30
N LYS A 31 -28.63 -8.92 -38.77
CA LYS A 31 -28.39 -8.94 -37.32
C LYS A 31 -29.47 -8.04 -36.72
N LYS A 32 -30.63 -8.58 -36.36
CA LYS A 32 -31.46 -7.98 -35.34
C LYS A 32 -30.60 -8.01 -34.08
N GLY A 33 -29.91 -6.90 -33.81
CA GLY A 33 -29.28 -6.69 -32.54
C GLY A 33 -30.36 -6.83 -31.48
N ILE A 34 -30.11 -7.63 -30.47
CA ILE A 34 -30.91 -7.64 -29.25
C ILE A 34 -30.72 -6.24 -28.66
N ASN A 35 -31.70 -5.37 -28.88
CA ASN A 35 -31.79 -4.08 -28.21
C ASN A 35 -32.19 -4.38 -26.75
N THR A 36 -31.25 -4.79 -25.93
CA THR A 36 -31.37 -4.64 -24.50
C THR A 36 -31.34 -3.14 -24.22
N ARG A 37 -32.43 -2.64 -23.64
CA ARG A 37 -32.48 -1.26 -23.14
C ARG A 37 -31.36 -1.04 -22.18
N THR A 38 -30.33 -0.35 -22.62
CA THR A 38 -29.11 -0.01 -21.82
C THR A 38 -29.40 1.03 -20.75
N SER A 39 -30.64 1.49 -20.60
CA SER A 39 -31.08 2.50 -19.63
C SER A 39 -31.30 1.97 -18.22
N GLU A 40 -31.14 0.65 -17.99
CA GLU A 40 -31.25 0.03 -16.67
C GLU A 40 -29.97 -0.73 -16.27
N LYS A 41 -28.83 -0.33 -16.76
CA LYS A 41 -27.60 -0.71 -16.07
C LYS A 41 -27.60 0.06 -14.76
N MET A 42 -28.02 -0.60 -13.67
CA MET A 42 -27.68 -0.16 -12.33
C MET A 42 -26.15 -0.04 -12.32
N GLU A 43 -25.66 1.19 -12.18
CA GLU A 43 -24.25 1.41 -11.89
C GLU A 43 -23.99 0.69 -10.55
N THR A 44 -23.27 -0.42 -10.62
CA THR A 44 -22.77 -1.07 -9.40
C THR A 44 -21.86 -0.08 -8.73
N PRO A 45 -22.10 0.29 -7.46
CA PRO A 45 -21.23 1.20 -6.74
C PRO A 45 -19.78 0.71 -6.84
N GLU A 46 -18.86 1.60 -7.20
CA GLU A 46 -17.43 1.29 -7.20
C GLU A 46 -17.02 0.80 -5.81
N GLY A 47 -16.24 -0.27 -5.73
CA GLY A 47 -15.77 -0.85 -4.47
C GLY A 47 -16.65 -1.96 -3.89
N LEU A 48 -17.78 -2.33 -4.52
CA LEU A 48 -18.63 -3.42 -4.03
C LEU A 48 -17.98 -4.81 -4.20
N TRP A 49 -17.16 -4.98 -5.23
CA TRP A 49 -16.53 -6.25 -5.59
C TRP A 49 -15.02 -6.15 -5.59
N ASN A 50 -14.37 -7.14 -4.99
CA ASN A 50 -12.92 -7.27 -4.93
C ASN A 50 -12.48 -8.55 -5.63
N LYS A 51 -11.44 -8.44 -6.47
CA LYS A 51 -10.82 -9.57 -7.13
C LYS A 51 -9.51 -9.90 -6.42
N CYS A 52 -9.37 -11.12 -5.94
CA CYS A 52 -8.12 -11.58 -5.33
C CYS A 52 -6.99 -11.56 -6.36
N PRO A 53 -5.85 -10.91 -6.08
CA PRO A 53 -4.72 -10.86 -7.02
C PRO A 53 -4.04 -12.22 -7.19
N GLU A 54 -4.11 -13.10 -6.20
CA GLU A 54 -3.47 -14.42 -6.21
C GLU A 54 -4.32 -15.45 -6.98
N CYS A 55 -5.56 -15.70 -6.54
CA CYS A 55 -6.40 -16.76 -7.11
C CYS A 55 -7.51 -16.27 -8.04
N SER A 56 -7.59 -14.97 -8.31
CA SER A 56 -8.62 -14.31 -9.13
C SER A 56 -10.07 -14.53 -8.65
N HIS A 57 -10.28 -15.04 -7.43
CA HIS A 57 -11.61 -15.16 -6.84
C HIS A 57 -12.22 -13.77 -6.64
N ILE A 58 -13.52 -13.65 -6.92
CA ILE A 58 -14.27 -12.40 -6.76
C ILE A 58 -15.17 -12.56 -5.53
N CYS A 59 -15.05 -11.64 -4.59
CA CYS A 59 -15.86 -11.56 -3.37
C CYS A 59 -16.35 -10.13 -3.15
N THR A 60 -17.39 -9.96 -2.34
CA THR A 60 -17.85 -8.63 -1.98
C THR A 60 -16.95 -7.99 -0.93
N SER A 61 -17.01 -6.66 -0.81
CA SER A 61 -16.29 -5.94 0.25
C SER A 61 -16.79 -6.34 1.64
N HIS A 62 -18.07 -6.72 1.76
CA HIS A 62 -18.66 -7.23 2.98
C HIS A 62 -18.07 -8.60 3.36
N ASP A 63 -18.03 -9.55 2.41
CA ASP A 63 -17.44 -10.88 2.66
C ASP A 63 -15.98 -10.80 3.09
N LEU A 64 -15.22 -9.86 2.48
CA LEU A 64 -13.83 -9.61 2.87
C LEU A 64 -13.72 -9.04 4.28
N LYS A 65 -14.58 -8.09 4.63
CA LYS A 65 -14.59 -7.49 5.97
C LYS A 65 -14.95 -8.53 7.03
N ASP A 66 -15.95 -9.34 6.79
CA ASP A 66 -16.37 -10.43 7.70
C ASP A 66 -15.29 -11.51 7.86
N ASN A 67 -14.46 -11.70 6.85
CA ASN A 67 -13.31 -12.61 6.87
C ASN A 67 -11.96 -11.89 7.15
N PHE A 68 -11.97 -10.79 7.92
CA PHE A 68 -10.77 -10.05 8.32
C PHE A 68 -9.89 -9.62 7.14
N HIS A 69 -10.48 -9.31 5.99
CA HIS A 69 -9.80 -8.98 4.75
C HIS A 69 -8.87 -10.07 4.21
N ILE A 70 -9.18 -11.33 4.49
CA ILE A 70 -8.49 -12.50 3.98
C ILE A 70 -9.33 -13.13 2.86
N CYS A 71 -8.70 -13.53 1.76
CA CYS A 71 -9.40 -14.23 0.68
C CYS A 71 -9.99 -15.57 1.17
N PRO A 72 -11.30 -15.80 1.05
CA PRO A 72 -11.91 -17.04 1.54
C PRO A 72 -11.48 -18.29 0.75
N LYS A 73 -10.88 -18.11 -0.45
CA LYS A 73 -10.48 -19.21 -1.31
C LYS A 73 -9.01 -19.63 -1.15
N CYS A 74 -8.09 -18.68 -1.02
CA CYS A 74 -6.65 -18.96 -1.02
C CYS A 74 -5.92 -18.39 0.19
N SER A 75 -6.64 -17.80 1.14
CA SER A 75 -6.07 -17.17 2.34
C SER A 75 -5.09 -16.02 2.07
N TYR A 76 -5.17 -15.41 0.89
CA TYR A 76 -4.40 -14.21 0.59
C TYR A 76 -4.84 -13.05 1.49
N HIS A 77 -3.91 -12.39 2.17
CA HIS A 77 -4.14 -11.22 3.01
C HIS A 77 -4.15 -9.96 2.13
N PHE A 78 -5.31 -9.30 2.07
CA PHE A 78 -5.41 -8.02 1.36
C PHE A 78 -4.73 -6.91 2.16
N ARG A 79 -4.14 -5.94 1.47
CA ARG A 79 -3.62 -4.73 2.12
C ARG A 79 -4.77 -3.88 2.63
N ILE A 80 -4.78 -3.63 3.92
CA ILE A 80 -5.78 -2.80 4.60
C ILE A 80 -5.12 -1.58 5.25
N ASN A 81 -5.91 -0.57 5.57
CA ASN A 81 -5.46 0.66 6.23
C ASN A 81 -5.55 0.57 7.76
N SER A 82 -5.14 1.63 8.45
CA SER A 82 -5.16 1.71 9.91
C SER A 82 -6.56 1.57 10.49
N ASP A 83 -7.61 2.11 9.84
CA ASP A 83 -8.98 1.99 10.33
C ASP A 83 -9.42 0.53 10.41
N SER A 84 -9.13 -0.25 9.36
CA SER A 84 -9.46 -1.68 9.34
C SER A 84 -8.70 -2.47 10.41
N TYR A 85 -7.41 -2.16 10.65
CA TYR A 85 -6.66 -2.79 11.75
C TYR A 85 -7.23 -2.42 13.11
N TYR A 86 -7.61 -1.18 13.34
CA TYR A 86 -8.22 -0.76 14.60
C TYR A 86 -9.57 -1.43 14.84
N GLU A 87 -10.38 -1.57 13.79
CA GLU A 87 -11.65 -2.31 13.84
C GLU A 87 -11.46 -3.78 14.23
N ILE A 88 -10.39 -4.42 13.75
CA ILE A 88 -10.08 -5.84 14.04
C ILE A 88 -9.50 -6.00 15.44
N ILE A 89 -8.69 -5.06 15.92
CA ILE A 89 -7.89 -5.22 17.14
C ILE A 89 -8.65 -4.76 18.38
N PHE A 90 -9.31 -3.59 18.32
CA PHE A 90 -9.92 -2.98 19.50
C PHE A 90 -11.32 -3.51 19.80
N ASP A 91 -11.58 -3.78 21.06
CA ASP A 91 -12.86 -4.23 21.55
C ASP A 91 -13.99 -3.27 21.14
N ASN A 92 -15.05 -3.82 20.50
CA ASN A 92 -16.22 -3.06 20.04
C ASN A 92 -15.87 -1.85 19.13
N ASN A 93 -14.72 -1.88 18.47
CA ASN A 93 -14.20 -0.76 17.65
C ASN A 93 -14.11 0.56 18.46
N GLN A 94 -13.77 0.47 19.75
CA GLN A 94 -13.67 1.63 20.63
C GLN A 94 -12.20 1.96 20.92
N TYR A 95 -11.76 3.07 20.40
CA TYR A 95 -10.40 3.58 20.61
C TYR A 95 -10.37 5.10 20.64
N THR A 96 -9.28 5.66 21.16
CA THR A 96 -8.99 7.08 21.11
C THR A 96 -7.73 7.30 20.28
N GLU A 97 -7.82 8.08 19.20
CA GLU A 97 -6.64 8.44 18.41
C GLU A 97 -5.77 9.45 19.18
N LEU A 98 -4.46 9.23 19.13
CA LEU A 98 -3.46 10.08 19.78
C LEU A 98 -2.65 10.84 18.72
N PHE A 99 -2.31 12.11 19.03
CA PHE A 99 -1.41 12.92 18.20
C PHE A 99 -1.92 13.21 16.78
N GLU A 100 -3.24 13.26 16.58
CA GLU A 100 -3.90 13.48 15.27
C GLU A 100 -3.47 14.79 14.59
N THR A 101 -3.20 15.84 15.38
CA THR A 101 -2.88 17.18 14.86
C THR A 101 -1.48 17.29 14.28
N ILE A 102 -0.60 16.31 14.54
CA ILE A 102 0.78 16.34 14.05
C ILE A 102 0.79 15.91 12.58
N ARG A 103 1.26 16.81 11.70
CA ARG A 103 1.29 16.56 10.25
C ARG A 103 2.63 16.92 9.64
N SER A 104 2.95 16.28 8.52
CA SER A 104 4.14 16.55 7.70
C SER A 104 4.20 18.00 7.23
N LYS A 105 5.44 18.49 7.06
CA LYS A 105 5.71 19.81 6.49
C LYS A 105 6.98 19.71 5.63
N ASP A 106 6.97 20.40 4.50
CA ASP A 106 8.17 20.55 3.68
C ASP A 106 9.03 21.69 4.28
N PHE A 107 10.05 21.31 5.04
CA PHE A 107 10.98 22.25 5.69
C PHE A 107 12.32 22.35 4.95
N LEU A 108 12.55 21.46 3.94
CA LEU A 108 13.72 21.48 3.09
C LEU A 108 13.47 22.11 1.71
N GLU A 109 12.20 22.44 1.41
CA GLU A 109 11.76 22.91 0.08
C GLU A 109 12.20 21.93 -1.03
N PHE A 110 12.09 20.63 -0.74
CA PHE A 110 12.57 19.57 -1.60
C PHE A 110 11.77 19.49 -2.90
N THR A 111 12.49 19.41 -4.00
CA THR A 111 11.92 19.24 -5.34
C THR A 111 12.74 18.21 -6.12
N ASP A 112 12.06 17.19 -6.62
CA ASP A 112 12.55 16.28 -7.66
C ASP A 112 11.72 16.51 -8.95
N LEU A 113 10.96 15.50 -9.40
CA LEU A 113 9.96 15.64 -10.48
C LEU A 113 8.77 16.50 -10.07
N LYS A 114 8.51 16.65 -8.77
CA LYS A 114 7.40 17.40 -8.20
C LYS A 114 7.78 17.91 -6.80
N PRO A 115 7.47 19.18 -6.46
CA PRO A 115 7.72 19.70 -5.11
C PRO A 115 7.06 18.83 -4.03
N TYR A 116 7.78 18.59 -2.93
CA TYR A 116 7.27 17.79 -1.81
C TYR A 116 6.01 18.41 -1.19
N LYS A 117 5.99 19.72 -1.05
CA LYS A 117 4.80 20.46 -0.60
C LYS A 117 3.55 20.09 -1.42
N LYS A 118 3.69 20.07 -2.75
CA LYS A 118 2.57 19.70 -3.64
C LYS A 118 2.16 18.23 -3.51
N ARG A 119 3.10 17.33 -3.23
CA ARG A 119 2.78 15.92 -2.93
C ARG A 119 1.95 15.79 -1.66
N LEU A 120 2.30 16.55 -0.61
CA LEU A 120 1.55 16.59 0.64
C LEU A 120 0.12 17.14 0.42
N GLU A 121 -0.01 18.25 -0.30
CA GLU A 121 -1.31 18.83 -0.64
C GLU A 121 -2.20 17.86 -1.43
N ASP A 122 -1.63 17.14 -2.41
CA ASP A 122 -2.36 16.14 -3.21
C ASP A 122 -2.84 14.94 -2.38
N ILE A 123 -2.08 14.51 -1.38
CA ILE A 123 -2.50 13.42 -0.49
C ILE A 123 -3.59 13.90 0.46
N TRP A 124 -3.42 15.06 1.07
CA TRP A 124 -4.42 15.63 1.97
C TRP A 124 -5.74 15.99 1.28
N SER A 125 -5.73 16.18 -0.05
CA SER A 125 -6.98 16.36 -0.82
C SER A 125 -7.73 15.05 -1.07
N LYS A 126 -7.08 13.90 -0.88
CA LYS A 126 -7.62 12.57 -1.17
C LYS A 126 -7.87 11.72 0.07
N THR A 127 -7.17 12.02 1.17
CA THR A 127 -7.21 11.24 2.41
C THR A 127 -7.21 12.16 3.62
N ASP A 128 -7.74 11.69 4.73
CA ASP A 128 -7.69 12.41 6.02
C ASP A 128 -6.35 12.20 6.76
N LEU A 129 -5.45 11.39 6.18
CA LEU A 129 -4.15 11.08 6.77
C LEU A 129 -3.26 12.32 6.87
N LYS A 130 -2.70 12.57 8.05
CA LYS A 130 -1.77 13.71 8.30
C LYS A 130 -0.32 13.31 8.07
N ASP A 131 0.00 12.03 8.21
CA ASP A 131 1.29 11.38 7.94
C ASP A 131 1.08 9.87 7.75
N SER A 132 2.17 9.14 7.47
CA SER A 132 2.17 7.69 7.26
C SER A 132 1.89 6.86 8.50
N MET A 133 1.76 7.45 9.69
CA MET A 133 1.47 6.74 10.93
C MET A 133 0.28 7.38 11.66
N ARG A 134 -0.62 6.52 12.10
CA ARG A 134 -1.66 6.84 13.09
C ARG A 134 -1.36 6.08 14.38
N VAL A 135 -1.78 6.64 15.51
CA VAL A 135 -1.59 6.03 16.83
C VAL A 135 -2.92 6.05 17.57
N ALA A 136 -3.33 4.94 18.10
CA ALA A 136 -4.56 4.83 18.88
C ALA A 136 -4.32 4.04 20.18
N VAL A 137 -5.16 4.28 21.18
CA VAL A 137 -5.22 3.53 22.43
C VAL A 137 -6.64 3.04 22.64
N GLY A 138 -6.80 1.76 22.97
CA GLY A 138 -8.07 1.11 23.24
C GLY A 138 -7.89 -0.14 24.08
N ASP A 139 -9.00 -0.85 24.30
CA ASP A 139 -8.98 -2.13 24.99
C ASP A 139 -8.89 -3.29 24.00
N VAL A 140 -8.14 -4.31 24.36
CA VAL A 140 -8.02 -5.59 23.65
C VAL A 140 -8.26 -6.70 24.68
N ASN A 141 -9.37 -7.41 24.61
CA ASN A 141 -9.80 -8.34 25.64
C ASN A 141 -9.78 -7.72 27.06
N GLY A 142 -10.26 -6.47 27.18
CA GLY A 142 -10.33 -5.73 28.41
C GLY A 142 -8.99 -5.21 28.95
N LYS A 143 -7.90 -5.27 28.18
CA LYS A 143 -6.57 -4.75 28.55
C LYS A 143 -6.18 -3.61 27.62
N LYS A 144 -5.68 -2.51 28.19
CA LYS A 144 -5.20 -1.38 27.39
C LYS A 144 -4.01 -1.76 26.52
N LEU A 145 -4.06 -1.31 25.27
CA LEU A 145 -2.98 -1.44 24.30
C LEU A 145 -2.87 -0.13 23.50
N VAL A 146 -1.63 0.33 23.29
CA VAL A 146 -1.36 1.39 22.32
C VAL A 146 -0.95 0.74 21.01
N VAL A 147 -1.64 1.07 19.92
CA VAL A 147 -1.37 0.56 18.57
C VAL A 147 -0.98 1.71 17.66
N ALA A 148 0.22 1.66 17.10
CA ALA A 148 0.63 2.54 16.01
C ALA A 148 0.55 1.77 14.70
N CYS A 149 -0.16 2.28 13.71
CA CYS A 149 -0.34 1.66 12.42
C CYS A 149 0.16 2.56 11.30
N MET A 150 0.90 1.96 10.35
CA MET A 150 1.40 2.65 9.17
C MET A 150 0.45 2.48 8.00
N ASP A 151 0.15 3.61 7.33
CA ASP A 151 -0.69 3.65 6.14
C ASP A 151 0.14 3.83 4.88
N PHE A 152 0.10 2.83 4.00
CA PHE A 152 0.87 2.82 2.75
C PHE A 152 0.42 3.90 1.76
N GLU A 153 -0.83 4.35 1.87
CA GLU A 153 -1.41 5.40 1.04
C GLU A 153 -0.68 6.73 1.21
N PHE A 154 -0.11 6.98 2.40
CA PHE A 154 0.66 8.19 2.64
C PHE A 154 2.12 7.99 2.23
N ILE A 155 2.45 8.38 1.00
CA ILE A 155 3.81 8.32 0.41
C ILE A 155 4.47 6.94 0.63
N GLY A 156 3.74 5.85 0.30
CA GLY A 156 4.26 4.49 0.44
C GLY A 156 4.55 4.07 1.89
N GLY A 157 3.84 4.64 2.87
CA GLY A 157 4.09 4.35 4.29
C GLY A 157 5.49 4.80 4.76
N SER A 158 6.08 5.82 4.12
CA SER A 158 7.49 6.15 4.31
C SER A 158 7.79 6.73 5.69
N LEU A 159 8.93 6.32 6.25
CA LEU A 159 9.50 6.83 7.50
C LEU A 159 9.93 8.29 7.31
N GLY A 160 9.22 9.22 7.92
CA GLY A 160 9.51 10.65 7.96
C GLY A 160 9.60 11.18 9.39
N SER A 161 9.92 12.46 9.52
CA SER A 161 10.11 13.15 10.81
C SER A 161 8.86 13.08 11.70
N VAL A 162 7.67 13.27 11.12
CA VAL A 162 6.39 13.21 11.85
C VAL A 162 6.07 11.79 12.28
N MET A 163 6.31 10.80 11.42
CA MET A 163 6.16 9.39 11.78
C MET A 163 7.01 9.05 13.01
N GLY A 164 8.31 9.38 12.99
CA GLY A 164 9.20 9.14 14.12
C GLY A 164 8.84 9.95 15.38
N GLU A 165 8.21 11.14 15.22
CA GLU A 165 7.70 11.92 16.34
C GLU A 165 6.47 11.27 16.98
N LYS A 166 5.50 10.83 16.17
CA LYS A 166 4.32 10.11 16.66
C LYS A 166 4.71 8.82 17.37
N PHE A 167 5.65 8.05 16.79
CA PHE A 167 6.23 6.86 17.41
C PHE A 167 6.85 7.17 18.78
N SER A 168 7.70 8.20 18.85
CA SER A 168 8.36 8.62 20.08
C SER A 168 7.36 8.98 21.17
N ARG A 169 6.35 9.79 20.84
CA ARG A 169 5.31 10.20 21.80
C ARG A 169 4.43 9.02 22.23
N ALA A 170 4.18 8.06 21.33
CA ALA A 170 3.46 6.84 21.67
C ALA A 170 4.21 6.03 22.72
N VAL A 171 5.53 5.89 22.58
CA VAL A 171 6.35 5.23 23.60
C VAL A 171 6.32 5.97 24.93
N ASP A 172 6.45 7.32 24.92
CA ASP A 172 6.34 8.12 26.14
C ASP A 172 4.98 7.94 26.81
N TYR A 173 3.90 7.90 26.04
CA TYR A 173 2.56 7.62 26.54
C TYR A 173 2.44 6.22 27.15
N CYS A 174 3.02 5.21 26.51
CA CYS A 174 3.06 3.84 27.03
C CYS A 174 3.79 3.77 28.38
N ILE A 175 4.95 4.42 28.50
CA ILE A 175 5.75 4.45 29.73
C ILE A 175 4.98 5.15 30.85
N ALA A 176 4.41 6.32 30.58
CA ALA A 176 3.67 7.11 31.57
C ALA A 176 2.43 6.38 32.10
N ASN A 177 1.74 5.62 31.27
CA ASN A 177 0.50 4.93 31.63
C ASN A 177 0.69 3.43 31.93
N ARG A 178 1.91 2.89 31.82
CA ARG A 178 2.22 1.47 32.03
C ARG A 178 1.43 0.55 31.07
N ILE A 179 1.34 0.92 29.77
CA ILE A 179 0.58 0.22 28.73
C ILE A 179 1.56 -0.39 27.72
N PRO A 180 1.37 -1.64 27.24
CA PRO A 180 2.17 -2.23 26.18
C PRO A 180 2.00 -1.49 24.85
N TYR A 181 2.99 -1.61 23.98
CA TYR A 181 3.06 -0.96 22.68
C TYR A 181 3.06 -1.97 21.54
N MET A 182 2.22 -1.76 20.54
CA MET A 182 2.21 -2.53 19.31
C MET A 182 2.39 -1.61 18.10
N VAL A 183 3.21 -2.03 17.15
CA VAL A 183 3.37 -1.32 15.87
C VAL A 183 3.04 -2.25 14.71
N ILE A 184 2.17 -1.78 13.82
CA ILE A 184 1.83 -2.42 12.56
C ILE A 184 2.62 -1.72 11.46
N SER A 185 3.64 -2.40 10.96
CA SER A 185 4.57 -1.86 9.97
C SER A 185 4.10 -2.13 8.56
N LYS A 186 4.01 -1.06 7.76
CA LYS A 186 3.67 -1.13 6.33
C LYS A 186 4.37 -0.01 5.57
N SER A 187 5.52 -0.31 4.91
CA SER A 187 6.38 0.75 4.38
C SER A 187 7.29 0.30 3.26
N GLY A 188 7.47 1.19 2.30
CA GLY A 188 8.53 1.10 1.28
C GLY A 188 9.92 1.56 1.76
N GLY A 189 10.04 2.16 2.96
CA GLY A 189 11.32 2.63 3.52
C GLY A 189 11.36 4.10 3.94
N ALA A 190 12.54 4.70 3.98
CA ALA A 190 12.75 6.08 4.40
C ALA A 190 12.22 7.11 3.38
N ARG A 191 11.68 8.23 3.87
CA ARG A 191 11.13 9.32 3.07
C ARG A 191 12.26 10.16 2.47
N MET A 192 12.53 10.00 1.17
CA MET A 192 13.61 10.69 0.47
C MET A 192 13.50 12.21 0.53
N MET A 193 12.28 12.76 0.47
CA MET A 193 12.01 14.19 0.50
C MET A 193 12.41 14.87 1.81
N GLU A 194 12.62 14.12 2.87
CA GLU A 194 13.10 14.62 4.16
C GLU A 194 14.60 14.33 4.38
N SER A 195 15.29 13.76 3.39
CA SER A 195 16.75 13.54 3.38
C SER A 195 17.26 12.90 4.69
N ALA A 196 18.31 13.44 5.29
CA ALA A 196 18.91 12.94 6.52
C ALA A 196 17.96 12.91 7.72
N PHE A 197 16.93 13.79 7.75
CA PHE A 197 15.96 13.79 8.85
C PHE A 197 15.16 12.50 8.91
N SER A 198 14.81 11.91 7.76
CA SER A 198 14.16 10.61 7.74
C SER A 198 15.06 9.48 8.24
N LEU A 199 16.35 9.52 7.91
CA LEU A 199 17.32 8.53 8.40
C LEU A 199 17.54 8.63 9.91
N MET A 200 17.54 9.85 10.46
CA MET A 200 17.68 10.05 11.91
C MET A 200 16.49 9.50 12.73
N GLN A 201 15.34 9.24 12.08
CA GLN A 201 14.23 8.57 12.76
C GLN A 201 14.54 7.11 13.13
N LEU A 202 15.44 6.44 12.41
CA LEU A 202 15.90 5.10 12.77
C LEU A 202 16.51 5.09 14.19
N ALA A 203 17.43 6.00 14.44
CA ALA A 203 18.06 6.13 15.76
C ALA A 203 17.06 6.57 16.84
N LYS A 204 16.16 7.53 16.50
CA LYS A 204 15.15 8.05 17.41
C LYS A 204 14.18 6.95 17.86
N THR A 205 13.64 6.16 16.94
CA THR A 205 12.69 5.09 17.26
C THR A 205 13.35 3.96 18.03
N SER A 206 14.57 3.54 17.65
CA SER A 206 15.32 2.52 18.36
C SER A 206 15.69 2.95 19.78
N GLY A 207 16.13 4.21 19.97
CA GLY A 207 16.41 4.76 21.30
C GLY A 207 15.16 4.84 22.19
N LYS A 208 13.99 5.11 21.60
CA LYS A 208 12.72 5.08 22.35
C LYS A 208 12.32 3.68 22.78
N LEU A 209 12.55 2.67 21.93
CA LEU A 209 12.31 1.27 22.32
C LEU A 209 13.21 0.81 23.46
N SER A 210 14.47 1.29 23.52
CA SER A 210 15.34 1.04 24.67
C SER A 210 14.70 1.56 25.96
N GLN A 211 14.15 2.79 25.96
CA GLN A 211 13.45 3.36 27.11
C GLN A 211 12.21 2.54 27.49
N LEU A 212 11.45 2.04 26.51
CA LEU A 212 10.30 1.16 26.76
C LEU A 212 10.72 -0.17 27.43
N SER A 213 11.81 -0.75 26.93
CA SER A 213 12.41 -1.97 27.50
C SER A 213 12.90 -1.75 28.92
N ASP A 214 13.56 -0.63 29.21
CA ASP A 214 13.98 -0.25 30.56
C ASP A 214 12.78 -0.12 31.52
N ALA A 215 11.66 0.39 31.01
CA ALA A 215 10.38 0.46 31.71
C ALA A 215 9.71 -0.92 31.91
N LYS A 216 10.25 -2.01 31.34
CA LYS A 216 9.69 -3.37 31.39
C LYS A 216 8.29 -3.44 30.79
N LEU A 217 8.07 -2.80 29.65
CA LEU A 217 6.82 -2.84 28.91
C LEU A 217 7.02 -3.59 27.59
N PRO A 218 6.11 -4.51 27.24
CA PRO A 218 6.23 -5.30 26.03
C PRO A 218 6.11 -4.43 24.77
N TYR A 219 6.94 -4.74 23.78
CA TYR A 219 6.86 -4.22 22.42
C TYR A 219 6.51 -5.32 21.44
N ILE A 220 5.38 -5.19 20.74
CA ILE A 220 4.90 -6.13 19.72
C ILE A 220 5.09 -5.47 18.34
N SER A 221 5.82 -6.14 17.46
CA SER A 221 5.97 -5.72 16.06
C SER A 221 5.18 -6.64 15.14
N LEU A 222 4.18 -6.10 14.44
CA LEU A 222 3.46 -6.77 13.38
C LEU A 222 3.96 -6.26 12.02
N LEU A 223 4.58 -7.15 11.27
CA LEU A 223 5.14 -6.90 9.95
C LEU A 223 4.11 -7.27 8.87
N THR A 224 3.67 -6.29 8.09
CA THR A 224 2.67 -6.49 7.03
C THR A 224 3.26 -6.23 5.64
N ASP A 225 2.50 -6.51 4.59
CA ASP A 225 2.94 -6.38 3.21
C ASP A 225 2.79 -4.93 2.66
N PRO A 226 3.87 -4.25 2.23
CA PRO A 226 5.29 -4.58 2.37
C PRO A 226 5.96 -3.93 3.60
N THR A 227 7.05 -4.51 4.12
CA THR A 227 7.88 -3.86 5.16
C THR A 227 9.35 -3.87 4.76
N PHE A 228 9.87 -2.71 4.32
CA PHE A 228 11.21 -2.58 3.76
C PHE A 228 12.03 -1.43 4.36
N GLY A 229 13.32 -1.46 4.06
CA GLY A 229 14.27 -0.37 4.25
C GLY A 229 14.51 -0.02 5.71
N GLY A 230 14.38 1.28 6.03
CA GLY A 230 14.61 1.78 7.38
C GLY A 230 13.72 1.18 8.44
N ILE A 231 12.52 0.71 8.10
CA ILE A 231 11.59 0.10 9.06
C ILE A 231 12.12 -1.23 9.55
N SER A 232 12.45 -2.14 8.63
CA SER A 232 13.04 -3.44 8.98
C SER A 232 14.41 -3.30 9.62
N ALA A 233 15.18 -2.27 9.26
CA ALA A 233 16.48 -1.98 9.87
C ALA A 233 16.41 -1.28 11.25
N SER A 234 15.21 -1.00 11.76
CA SER A 234 15.01 -0.34 13.05
C SER A 234 13.86 -1.02 13.81
N PHE A 235 12.87 -0.27 14.20
CA PHE A 235 11.78 -0.72 15.08
C PHE A 235 11.01 -1.95 14.58
N GLY A 236 10.93 -2.17 13.25
CA GLY A 236 10.22 -3.32 12.69
C GLY A 236 10.74 -4.69 13.14
N MET A 237 12.04 -4.80 13.43
CA MET A 237 12.67 -6.06 13.84
C MET A 237 13.13 -6.05 15.31
N LEU A 238 12.76 -5.03 16.08
CA LEU A 238 13.16 -4.88 17.50
C LEU A 238 12.05 -5.27 18.49
N GLY A 239 11.02 -5.99 18.04
CA GLY A 239 9.94 -6.46 18.92
C GLY A 239 10.42 -7.50 19.93
N ASP A 240 9.91 -7.45 21.16
CA ASP A 240 9.97 -8.58 22.09
C ASP A 240 9.21 -9.79 21.49
N LEU A 241 8.17 -9.47 20.70
CA LEU A 241 7.45 -10.41 19.85
C LEU A 241 7.35 -9.84 18.44
N ASN A 242 7.94 -10.54 17.46
CA ASN A 242 7.81 -10.22 16.04
C ASN A 242 6.80 -11.18 15.39
N ILE A 243 5.75 -10.62 14.82
CA ILE A 243 4.68 -11.34 14.11
C ILE A 243 4.67 -10.84 12.66
N ALA A 244 4.36 -11.71 11.72
CA ALA A 244 4.21 -11.30 10.32
C ALA A 244 2.92 -11.84 9.72
N GLU A 245 2.30 -11.07 8.83
CA GLU A 245 1.22 -11.59 8.00
C GLU A 245 1.77 -12.65 7.05
N PRO A 246 1.03 -13.76 6.83
CA PRO A 246 1.40 -14.77 5.84
C PRO A 246 1.63 -14.15 4.45
N GLY A 247 2.72 -14.54 3.80
CA GLY A 247 3.08 -14.07 2.47
C GLY A 247 3.55 -12.61 2.40
N ALA A 248 3.65 -11.87 3.50
CA ALA A 248 4.12 -10.48 3.50
C ALA A 248 5.56 -10.38 2.97
N LEU A 249 5.81 -9.35 2.16
CA LEU A 249 7.16 -9.03 1.69
C LEU A 249 7.90 -8.22 2.75
N ILE A 250 8.97 -8.81 3.29
CA ILE A 250 9.78 -8.24 4.37
C ILE A 250 11.25 -8.29 3.97
N GLY A 251 11.96 -7.18 4.11
CA GLY A 251 13.39 -7.12 3.80
C GLY A 251 13.97 -5.73 3.93
N PHE A 252 15.27 -5.58 3.66
CA PHE A 252 15.92 -4.28 3.65
C PHE A 252 15.83 -3.63 2.26
N ALA A 253 16.46 -4.23 1.26
CA ALA A 253 16.34 -3.80 -0.13
C ALA A 253 15.19 -4.56 -0.81
N GLY A 254 14.36 -3.86 -1.60
CA GLY A 254 13.28 -4.51 -2.33
C GLY A 254 13.78 -5.55 -3.34
N PRO A 255 12.98 -6.60 -3.66
CA PRO A 255 13.38 -7.68 -4.56
C PRO A 255 13.87 -7.17 -5.92
N ARG A 256 13.22 -6.12 -6.46
CA ARG A 256 13.60 -5.51 -7.72
C ARG A 256 15.01 -4.93 -7.67
N VAL A 257 15.34 -4.19 -6.59
CA VAL A 257 16.68 -3.58 -6.42
C VAL A 257 17.74 -4.66 -6.33
N ILE A 258 17.48 -5.71 -5.57
CA ILE A 258 18.43 -6.84 -5.44
C ILE A 258 18.64 -7.51 -6.81
N LYS A 259 17.56 -7.88 -7.51
CA LYS A 259 17.62 -8.49 -8.83
C LYS A 259 18.41 -7.64 -9.83
N GLU A 260 18.15 -6.31 -9.86
CA GLU A 260 18.86 -5.38 -10.72
C GLU A 260 20.35 -5.26 -10.37
N THR A 261 20.71 -5.39 -9.09
CA THR A 261 22.09 -5.29 -8.62
C THR A 261 22.89 -6.56 -8.92
N ILE A 262 22.35 -7.73 -8.57
CA ILE A 262 23.07 -9.01 -8.73
C ILE A 262 22.90 -9.61 -10.14
N LYS A 263 22.01 -9.07 -10.97
CA LYS A 263 21.67 -9.53 -12.32
C LYS A 263 21.27 -11.01 -12.41
N LYS A 264 20.63 -11.52 -11.36
CA LYS A 264 20.13 -12.90 -11.28
C LYS A 264 18.68 -12.92 -10.82
N ASP A 265 17.96 -13.97 -11.21
CA ASP A 265 16.63 -14.22 -10.67
C ASP A 265 16.72 -14.61 -9.19
N LEU A 266 15.75 -14.14 -8.42
CA LEU A 266 15.66 -14.44 -6.99
C LEU A 266 14.95 -15.78 -6.78
N PRO A 267 15.32 -16.55 -5.73
CA PRO A 267 14.62 -17.78 -5.39
C PRO A 267 13.12 -17.54 -5.18
N GLU A 268 12.32 -18.57 -5.43
CA GLU A 268 10.90 -18.54 -5.11
C GLU A 268 10.69 -18.31 -3.60
N GLY A 269 9.71 -17.50 -3.24
CA GLY A 269 9.44 -17.14 -1.84
C GLY A 269 10.47 -16.18 -1.21
N PHE A 270 11.43 -15.68 -1.97
CA PHE A 270 12.45 -14.76 -1.45
C PHE A 270 11.83 -13.53 -0.78
N GLN A 271 12.27 -13.23 0.42
CA GLN A 271 11.77 -12.13 1.28
C GLN A 271 10.27 -12.25 1.65
N ARG A 272 9.66 -13.42 1.51
CA ARG A 272 8.35 -13.66 2.12
C ARG A 272 8.51 -13.90 3.63
N SER A 273 7.46 -13.61 4.38
CA SER A 273 7.45 -13.79 5.85
C SER A 273 7.84 -15.20 6.28
N GLU A 274 7.43 -16.23 5.52
CA GLU A 274 7.76 -17.63 5.76
C GLU A 274 9.25 -17.93 5.56
N PHE A 275 9.92 -17.16 4.69
CA PHE A 275 11.36 -17.27 4.47
C PHE A 275 12.16 -16.60 5.57
N ILE A 276 11.68 -15.45 6.07
CA ILE A 276 12.35 -14.64 7.09
C ILE A 276 12.24 -15.28 8.47
#